data_2607e8875fa316398c7bca56b2557e01
#
_entry.id   2607e8875fa316398c7bca56b2557e01
#
_cell.length_a   1.000
_cell.length_b   1.000
_cell.length_c   1.000
_cell.angle_alpha   90.00
_cell.angle_beta   90.00
_cell.angle_gamma   90.00
#
_symmetry.space_group_name_H-M   'P 1'
#
loop_
_entity.id
_entity.type
_entity.pdbx_description
1 polymer ?
#
loop_
_entity_poly.entity_id
_entity_poly.type
_entity_poly.pdbx_seq_one_letter_code
_entity_poly.pdbx_strand_id
1 'polypeptide(L)'
;ISGIGAADLLCKVGACPVIYDGNDKQDPEAIKAKLEQPENVDIILGELSEEARKTLDLVVMSPGVPTDLPIVKTLRTQGLPVWGEVELAYQMGKGKVLAITGTNGKTTTTAMLGKIMSDYLDSVYVVGNIGTPYTSVALDTKEETVTVAEISSFQLETIQDFRPAVSAILNITEDHLN
;
A
#
# COMPACT_ATOMS: atom_id res chain seq x y z
N ILE A 1 3.92 -11.21 1.28
CA ILE A 1 4.35 -10.53 0.05
C ILE A 1 3.26 -9.50 -0.27
N SER A 2 3.42 -8.32 0.28
CA SER A 2 2.44 -7.24 0.17
C SER A 2 2.50 -6.54 -1.21
N GLY A 3 3.66 -6.46 -1.84
CA GLY A 3 3.85 -5.80 -3.14
C GLY A 3 3.04 -6.36 -4.33
N ILE A 4 2.45 -7.57 -4.20
CA ILE A 4 1.63 -8.18 -5.25
C ILE A 4 0.41 -7.30 -5.58
N GLY A 5 -0.35 -6.88 -4.56
CA GLY A 5 -1.54 -6.04 -4.78
C GLY A 5 -1.21 -4.67 -5.37
N ALA A 6 -0.04 -4.10 -5.06
CA ALA A 6 0.43 -2.87 -5.68
C ALA A 6 0.79 -3.10 -7.16
N ALA A 7 1.47 -4.21 -7.48
CA ALA A 7 1.81 -4.56 -8.86
C ALA A 7 0.56 -4.80 -9.71
N ASP A 8 -0.41 -5.56 -9.21
CA ASP A 8 -1.69 -5.79 -9.90
C ASP A 8 -2.46 -4.48 -10.14
N LEU A 9 -2.50 -3.59 -9.15
CA LEU A 9 -3.13 -2.27 -9.30
C LEU A 9 -2.42 -1.44 -10.39
N LEU A 10 -1.09 -1.42 -10.39
CA LEU A 10 -0.29 -0.71 -11.38
C LEU A 10 -0.49 -1.26 -12.79
N CYS A 11 -0.55 -2.59 -12.97
CA CYS A 11 -0.89 -3.20 -14.26
C CYS A 11 -2.26 -2.76 -14.76
N LYS A 12 -3.28 -2.72 -13.89
CA LYS A 12 -4.65 -2.32 -14.25
C LYS A 12 -4.73 -0.87 -14.75
N VAL A 13 -3.83 0.00 -14.33
CA VAL A 13 -3.76 1.39 -14.80
C VAL A 13 -2.77 1.60 -15.96
N GLY A 14 -2.21 0.52 -16.51
CA GLY A 14 -1.33 0.55 -17.68
C GLY A 14 0.13 0.90 -17.37
N ALA A 15 0.55 0.82 -16.12
CA ALA A 15 1.96 0.93 -15.75
C ALA A 15 2.70 -0.39 -15.99
N CYS A 16 4.03 -0.34 -16.01
CA CYS A 16 4.92 -1.51 -16.13
C CYS A 16 5.62 -1.75 -14.79
N PRO A 17 5.03 -2.48 -13.85
CA PRO A 17 5.63 -2.66 -12.54
C PRO A 17 6.83 -3.62 -12.57
N VAL A 18 7.78 -3.32 -11.70
CA VAL A 18 8.92 -4.20 -11.39
C VAL A 18 8.81 -4.58 -9.91
N ILE A 19 8.66 -5.85 -9.62
CA ILE A 19 8.76 -6.35 -8.24
C ILE A 19 10.23 -6.52 -7.90
N TYR A 20 10.69 -5.83 -6.88
CA TYR A 20 12.05 -5.92 -6.37
C TYR A 20 12.07 -6.53 -4.97
N ASP A 21 12.94 -7.51 -4.77
CA ASP A 21 13.28 -8.05 -3.44
C ASP A 21 14.80 -8.23 -3.34
N GLY A 22 15.40 -7.67 -2.28
CA GLY A 22 16.84 -7.80 -2.02
C GLY A 22 17.28 -9.23 -1.67
N ASN A 23 16.35 -10.15 -1.43
CA ASN A 23 16.64 -11.55 -1.19
C ASN A 23 16.64 -12.33 -2.51
N ASP A 24 17.84 -12.66 -3.00
CA ASP A 24 18.06 -13.43 -4.22
C ASP A 24 17.65 -14.92 -4.15
N LYS A 25 17.29 -15.40 -2.95
CA LYS A 25 16.83 -16.78 -2.73
C LYS A 25 15.32 -16.96 -2.92
N GLN A 26 14.58 -15.88 -3.19
CA GLN A 26 13.17 -15.97 -3.53
C GLN A 26 12.98 -16.72 -4.85
N ASP A 27 11.83 -17.36 -4.99
CA ASP A 27 11.45 -18.04 -6.24
C ASP A 27 10.62 -17.09 -7.12
N PRO A 28 11.13 -16.64 -8.28
CA PRO A 28 10.39 -15.74 -9.17
C PRO A 28 9.08 -16.35 -9.67
N GLU A 29 9.05 -17.67 -9.92
CA GLU A 29 7.83 -18.34 -10.41
C GLU A 29 6.75 -18.40 -9.31
N ALA A 30 7.17 -18.57 -8.06
CA ALA A 30 6.23 -18.49 -6.93
C ALA A 30 5.69 -17.06 -6.69
N ILE A 31 6.43 -16.02 -7.10
CA ILE A 31 5.95 -14.63 -7.10
C ILE A 31 4.97 -14.43 -8.25
N LYS A 32 5.33 -14.82 -9.47
CA LYS A 32 4.48 -14.71 -10.67
C LYS A 32 3.14 -15.42 -10.50
N ALA A 33 3.15 -16.60 -9.90
CA ALA A 33 1.93 -17.37 -9.66
C ALA A 33 0.88 -16.66 -8.77
N LYS A 34 1.23 -15.56 -8.11
CA LYS A 34 0.34 -14.76 -7.27
C LYS A 34 -0.19 -13.52 -7.96
N LEU A 35 0.35 -13.16 -9.11
CA LEU A 35 -0.05 -11.99 -9.90
C LEU A 35 -1.24 -12.31 -10.79
N GLU A 36 -2.10 -11.33 -11.00
CA GLU A 36 -3.22 -11.44 -11.94
C GLU A 36 -2.73 -11.39 -13.41
N GLN A 37 -1.66 -10.63 -13.68
CA GLN A 37 -1.07 -10.43 -15.02
C GLN A 37 0.45 -10.60 -14.97
N PRO A 38 0.96 -11.83 -14.74
CA PRO A 38 2.38 -12.05 -14.52
C PRO A 38 3.27 -11.71 -15.71
N GLU A 39 2.73 -11.70 -16.92
CA GLU A 39 3.44 -11.33 -18.17
C GLU A 39 3.74 -9.83 -18.26
N ASN A 40 3.04 -9.00 -17.48
CA ASN A 40 3.19 -7.54 -17.46
C ASN A 40 4.08 -7.05 -16.31
N VAL A 41 4.66 -7.97 -15.52
CA VAL A 41 5.43 -7.65 -14.32
C VAL A 41 6.84 -8.23 -14.44
N ASP A 42 7.83 -7.37 -14.38
CA ASP A 42 9.23 -7.80 -14.24
C ASP A 42 9.56 -8.11 -12.76
N ILE A 43 10.47 -9.06 -12.55
CA ILE A 43 10.93 -9.44 -11.21
C ILE A 43 12.44 -9.30 -11.15
N ILE A 44 12.94 -8.53 -10.20
CA ILE A 44 14.38 -8.37 -9.92
C ILE A 44 14.63 -8.82 -8.48
N LEU A 45 15.50 -9.82 -8.33
CA LEU A 45 15.93 -10.35 -7.04
C LEU A 45 17.41 -10.05 -6.80
N GLY A 46 17.75 -9.73 -5.55
CA GLY A 46 19.12 -9.43 -5.15
C GLY A 46 19.51 -7.98 -5.41
N GLU A 47 20.39 -7.70 -6.33
CA GLU A 47 20.87 -6.36 -6.60
C GLU A 47 20.02 -5.63 -7.65
N LEU A 48 19.59 -4.41 -7.32
CA LEU A 48 18.93 -3.51 -8.27
C LEU A 48 20.02 -2.69 -9.00
N SER A 49 20.29 -3.00 -10.25
CA SER A 49 21.35 -2.35 -11.04
C SER A 49 21.10 -0.85 -11.22
N GLU A 50 22.16 -0.10 -11.54
CA GLU A 50 22.03 1.34 -11.82
C GLU A 50 21.18 1.60 -13.06
N GLU A 51 21.30 0.75 -14.07
CA GLU A 51 20.51 0.83 -15.31
C GLU A 51 19.02 0.65 -14.99
N ALA A 52 18.66 -0.37 -14.22
CA ALA A 52 17.28 -0.59 -13.81
C ALA A 52 16.72 0.58 -12.99
N ARG A 53 17.53 1.16 -12.07
CA ARG A 53 17.10 2.33 -11.29
C ARG A 53 16.79 3.55 -12.16
N LYS A 54 17.49 3.75 -13.27
CA LYS A 54 17.26 4.88 -14.18
C LYS A 54 15.97 4.78 -14.99
N THR A 55 15.36 3.61 -15.06
CA THR A 55 14.07 3.41 -15.76
C THR A 55 12.85 3.57 -14.86
N LEU A 56 13.05 3.79 -13.57
CA LEU A 56 11.97 3.91 -12.60
C LEU A 56 11.42 5.33 -12.56
N ASP A 57 10.09 5.45 -12.49
CA ASP A 57 9.36 6.72 -12.30
C ASP A 57 8.79 6.85 -10.88
N LEU A 58 8.53 5.73 -10.21
CA LEU A 58 7.91 5.66 -8.90
C LEU A 58 8.43 4.43 -8.13
N VAL A 59 8.58 4.57 -6.84
CA VAL A 59 8.83 3.45 -5.92
C VAL A 59 7.63 3.26 -5.01
N VAL A 60 7.09 2.04 -4.97
CA VAL A 60 6.03 1.67 -4.02
C VAL A 60 6.60 0.69 -3.00
N MET A 61 6.62 1.12 -1.76
CA MET A 61 7.16 0.34 -0.65
C MET A 61 6.11 -0.53 0.00
N SER A 62 6.46 -1.79 0.24
CA SER A 62 5.66 -2.68 1.08
C SER A 62 5.76 -2.26 2.55
N PRO A 63 4.66 -2.36 3.33
CA PRO A 63 4.69 -2.15 4.77
C PRO A 63 5.72 -3.06 5.45
N GLY A 64 6.48 -2.51 6.37
CA GLY A 64 7.53 -3.25 7.09
C GLY A 64 8.90 -3.28 6.41
N VAL A 65 9.03 -2.76 5.19
CA VAL A 65 10.34 -2.47 4.60
C VAL A 65 10.87 -1.18 5.22
N PRO A 66 12.04 -1.20 5.90
CA PRO A 66 12.57 -0.01 6.54
C PRO A 66 12.83 1.12 5.53
N THR A 67 12.35 2.32 5.86
CA THR A 67 12.48 3.49 4.98
C THR A 67 13.89 4.07 4.93
N ASP A 68 14.75 3.64 5.85
CA ASP A 68 16.15 4.06 5.98
C ASP A 68 17.17 3.15 5.27
N LEU A 69 16.70 2.10 4.58
CA LEU A 69 17.57 1.22 3.80
C LEU A 69 18.40 2.03 2.79
N PRO A 70 19.69 1.66 2.57
CA PRO A 70 20.57 2.36 1.64
C PRO A 70 19.97 2.51 0.24
N ILE A 71 19.30 1.47 -0.27
CA ILE A 71 18.66 1.52 -1.58
C ILE A 71 17.53 2.55 -1.63
N VAL A 72 16.69 2.62 -0.59
CA VAL A 72 15.58 3.58 -0.51
C VAL A 72 16.13 5.02 -0.45
N LYS A 73 17.18 5.26 0.35
CA LYS A 73 17.86 6.56 0.40
C LYS A 73 18.44 6.96 -0.96
N THR A 74 19.04 6.00 -1.67
CA THR A 74 19.59 6.24 -3.02
C THR A 74 18.48 6.64 -3.99
N LEU A 75 17.36 5.92 -4.02
CA LEU A 75 16.23 6.21 -4.90
C LEU A 75 15.61 7.59 -4.61
N ARG A 76 15.45 7.94 -3.32
CA ARG A 76 15.01 9.28 -2.92
C ARG A 76 15.98 10.39 -3.35
N THR A 77 17.29 10.15 -3.23
CA THR A 77 18.33 11.11 -3.64
C THR A 77 18.34 11.32 -5.15
N GLN A 78 17.92 10.33 -5.92
CA GLN A 78 17.72 10.42 -7.37
C GLN A 78 16.44 11.19 -7.75
N GLY A 79 15.65 11.63 -6.78
CA GLY A 79 14.42 12.40 -7.00
C GLY A 79 13.19 11.54 -7.30
N LEU A 80 13.28 10.22 -7.13
CA LEU A 80 12.12 9.33 -7.31
C LEU A 80 11.12 9.52 -6.17
N PRO A 81 9.82 9.67 -6.47
CA PRO A 81 8.79 9.60 -5.44
C PRO A 81 8.77 8.21 -4.82
N VAL A 82 8.65 8.18 -3.49
CA VAL A 82 8.59 6.92 -2.72
C VAL A 82 7.30 6.91 -1.95
N TRP A 83 6.35 6.11 -2.40
CA TRP A 83 5.02 5.93 -1.81
C TRP A 83 4.92 4.62 -1.05
N GLY A 84 3.98 4.54 -0.12
CA GLY A 84 3.51 3.27 0.41
C GLY A 84 2.29 2.77 -0.37
N GLU A 85 1.86 1.55 -0.10
CA GLU A 85 0.68 0.97 -0.73
C GLU A 85 -0.61 1.76 -0.42
N VAL A 86 -0.70 2.38 0.76
CA VAL A 86 -1.83 3.24 1.15
C VAL A 86 -1.86 4.51 0.29
N GLU A 87 -0.70 5.15 0.08
CA GLU A 87 -0.61 6.32 -0.80
C GLU A 87 -1.00 5.96 -2.22
N LEU A 88 -0.46 4.86 -2.78
CA LEU A 88 -0.79 4.40 -4.11
C LEU A 88 -2.31 4.16 -4.26
N ALA A 89 -2.92 3.43 -3.33
CA ALA A 89 -4.35 3.14 -3.37
C ALA A 89 -5.20 4.41 -3.25
N TYR A 90 -4.79 5.36 -2.43
CA TYR A 90 -5.46 6.65 -2.27
C TYR A 90 -5.42 7.49 -3.56
N GLN A 91 -4.27 7.54 -4.22
CA GLN A 91 -4.10 8.27 -5.49
C GLN A 91 -4.93 7.67 -6.64
N MET A 92 -5.16 6.36 -6.62
CA MET A 92 -5.94 5.67 -7.64
C MET A 92 -7.43 5.56 -7.30
N GLY A 93 -7.77 5.70 -6.02
CA GLY A 93 -9.14 5.59 -5.54
C GLY A 93 -9.93 6.89 -5.63
N LYS A 94 -11.23 6.78 -5.35
CA LYS A 94 -12.18 7.89 -5.30
C LYS A 94 -12.99 7.86 -4.00
N GLY A 95 -13.78 8.90 -3.79
CA GLY A 95 -14.67 9.02 -2.65
C GLY A 95 -13.97 9.48 -1.38
N LYS A 96 -14.50 9.09 -0.23
CA LYS A 96 -14.04 9.55 1.08
C LYS A 96 -13.36 8.44 1.85
N VAL A 97 -12.24 8.73 2.49
CA VAL A 97 -11.53 7.79 3.37
C VAL A 97 -11.75 8.19 4.83
N LEU A 98 -12.11 7.21 5.65
CA LEU A 98 -12.15 7.30 7.11
C LEU A 98 -11.00 6.43 7.65
N ALA A 99 -9.96 7.04 8.21
CA ALA A 99 -8.75 6.35 8.61
C ALA A 99 -8.68 6.13 10.12
N ILE A 100 -8.42 4.90 10.53
CA ILE A 100 -8.27 4.50 11.94
C ILE A 100 -6.85 4.01 12.18
N THR A 101 -6.18 4.60 13.15
CA THR A 101 -4.85 4.16 13.59
C THR A 101 -4.74 4.15 15.12
N GLY A 102 -3.61 3.72 15.63
CA GLY A 102 -3.29 3.62 17.05
C GLY A 102 -2.60 2.31 17.38
N THR A 103 -2.11 2.15 18.59
CA THR A 103 -1.45 0.92 19.02
C THR A 103 -2.45 -0.23 19.12
N ASN A 104 -3.57 -0.03 19.80
CA ASN A 104 -4.58 -1.06 20.07
C ASN A 104 -5.98 -0.64 19.61
N GLY A 105 -6.83 -1.62 19.27
CA GLY A 105 -8.24 -1.43 18.96
C GLY A 105 -8.53 -1.03 17.50
N LYS A 106 -7.53 -0.87 16.65
CA LYS A 106 -7.69 -0.51 15.24
C LYS A 106 -8.72 -1.41 14.52
N THR A 107 -8.48 -2.70 14.50
CA THR A 107 -9.29 -3.69 13.76
C THR A 107 -10.75 -3.67 14.23
N THR A 108 -10.98 -3.69 15.54
CA THR A 108 -12.33 -3.67 16.10
C THR A 108 -13.06 -2.38 15.74
N THR A 109 -12.39 -1.22 15.87
CA THR A 109 -12.99 0.08 15.55
C THR A 109 -13.26 0.22 14.05
N THR A 110 -12.33 -0.24 13.20
CA THR A 110 -12.49 -0.22 11.75
C THR A 110 -13.65 -1.10 11.30
N ALA A 111 -13.74 -2.32 11.84
CA ALA A 111 -14.84 -3.24 11.53
C ALA A 111 -16.20 -2.70 11.98
N MET A 112 -16.28 -2.14 13.20
CA MET A 112 -17.51 -1.55 13.73
C MET A 112 -17.92 -0.32 12.93
N LEU A 113 -16.98 0.58 12.60
CA LEU A 113 -17.27 1.76 11.78
C LEU A 113 -17.72 1.34 10.37
N GLY A 114 -17.03 0.36 9.77
CA GLY A 114 -17.42 -0.21 8.47
C GLY A 114 -18.85 -0.75 8.49
N LYS A 115 -19.22 -1.49 9.54
CA LYS A 115 -20.59 -2.01 9.69
C LYS A 115 -21.61 -0.86 9.80
N ILE A 116 -21.33 0.15 10.63
CA ILE A 116 -22.21 1.31 10.77
C ILE A 116 -22.38 2.02 9.43
N MET A 117 -21.29 2.28 8.71
CA MET A 117 -21.37 2.96 7.42
C MET A 117 -22.15 2.14 6.39
N SER A 118 -21.97 0.80 6.36
CA SER A 118 -22.70 -0.09 5.44
C SER A 118 -24.21 -0.20 5.74
N ASP A 119 -24.64 0.15 6.93
CA ASP A 119 -26.07 0.22 7.28
C ASP A 119 -26.75 1.48 6.73
N TYR A 120 -25.98 2.49 6.34
CA TYR A 120 -26.49 3.78 5.84
C TYR A 120 -26.12 4.10 4.40
N LEU A 121 -25.07 3.47 3.85
CA LEU A 121 -24.52 3.77 2.52
C LEU A 121 -24.41 2.51 1.67
N ASP A 122 -24.71 2.65 0.39
CA ASP A 122 -24.69 1.53 -0.57
C ASP A 122 -23.27 1.15 -1.02
N SER A 123 -22.30 2.06 -0.91
CA SER A 123 -20.93 1.83 -1.37
C SER A 123 -19.94 2.06 -0.23
N VAL A 124 -19.54 0.98 0.45
CA VAL A 124 -18.58 1.01 1.55
C VAL A 124 -17.57 -0.11 1.38
N TYR A 125 -16.29 0.22 1.51
CA TYR A 125 -15.19 -0.73 1.61
C TYR A 125 -14.53 -0.64 2.99
N VAL A 126 -14.22 -1.80 3.57
CA VAL A 126 -13.41 -1.91 4.78
C VAL A 126 -12.08 -2.53 4.39
N VAL A 127 -11.01 -1.78 4.58
CA VAL A 127 -9.67 -2.11 4.05
C VAL A 127 -8.58 -1.85 5.08
N GLY A 128 -7.38 -2.33 4.80
CA GLY A 128 -6.21 -1.89 5.52
C GLY A 128 -5.25 -2.99 5.90
N ASN A 129 -4.62 -2.82 7.04
CA ASN A 129 -3.55 -3.67 7.53
C ASN A 129 -3.98 -5.15 7.74
N ILE A 130 -5.27 -5.38 7.98
CA ILE A 130 -5.87 -6.71 8.12
C ILE A 130 -7.08 -6.80 7.18
N GLY A 131 -7.27 -7.97 6.58
CA GLY A 131 -8.39 -8.23 5.69
C GLY A 131 -8.10 -7.85 4.24
N THR A 132 -8.97 -7.04 3.63
CA THR A 132 -8.86 -6.64 2.23
C THR A 132 -7.80 -5.55 2.06
N PRO A 133 -6.75 -5.74 1.25
CA PRO A 133 -5.79 -4.69 0.94
C PRO A 133 -6.46 -3.50 0.25
N TYR A 134 -6.07 -2.27 0.60
CA TYR A 134 -6.67 -1.09 -0.03
C TYR A 134 -6.38 -1.04 -1.54
N THR A 135 -5.20 -1.48 -1.96
CA THR A 135 -4.82 -1.58 -3.39
C THR A 135 -5.74 -2.46 -4.22
N SER A 136 -6.37 -3.47 -3.61
CA SER A 136 -7.24 -4.41 -4.34
C SER A 136 -8.62 -3.84 -4.68
N VAL A 137 -9.07 -2.79 -3.99
CA VAL A 137 -10.39 -2.17 -4.20
C VAL A 137 -10.32 -0.75 -4.71
N ALA A 138 -9.14 -0.16 -4.81
CA ALA A 138 -8.97 1.24 -5.13
C ALA A 138 -9.70 1.66 -6.41
N LEU A 139 -9.61 0.87 -7.48
CA LEU A 139 -10.24 1.15 -8.76
C LEU A 139 -11.76 0.90 -8.78
N ASP A 140 -12.29 0.16 -7.81
CA ASP A 140 -13.73 -0.11 -7.69
C ASP A 140 -14.46 1.01 -6.95
N THR A 141 -13.72 1.92 -6.32
CA THR A 141 -14.28 3.05 -5.57
C THR A 141 -14.81 4.14 -6.50
N LYS A 142 -15.88 4.81 -6.08
CA LYS A 142 -16.56 5.88 -6.80
C LYS A 142 -16.63 7.14 -5.94
N GLU A 143 -17.10 8.24 -6.49
CA GLU A 143 -17.20 9.52 -5.77
C GLU A 143 -18.07 9.44 -4.50
N GLU A 144 -19.11 8.60 -4.53
CA GLU A 144 -20.01 8.33 -3.39
C GLU A 144 -19.47 7.30 -2.39
N THR A 145 -18.38 6.59 -2.73
CA THR A 145 -17.81 5.53 -1.88
C THR A 145 -17.22 6.07 -0.59
N VAL A 146 -17.45 5.35 0.50
CA VAL A 146 -16.74 5.53 1.76
C VAL A 146 -15.82 4.34 2.01
N THR A 147 -14.54 4.61 2.10
CA THR A 147 -13.53 3.61 2.45
C THR A 147 -13.13 3.76 3.91
N VAL A 148 -13.40 2.75 4.73
CA VAL A 148 -12.98 2.70 6.13
C VAL A 148 -11.66 1.93 6.19
N ALA A 149 -10.57 2.62 6.50
CA ALA A 149 -9.22 2.09 6.39
C ALA A 149 -8.54 1.94 7.76
N GLU A 150 -8.08 0.74 8.06
CA GLU A 150 -7.13 0.49 9.14
C GLU A 150 -5.71 0.80 8.67
N ILE A 151 -5.05 1.76 9.32
CA ILE A 151 -3.70 2.20 8.94
C ILE A 151 -2.72 1.93 10.07
N SER A 152 -1.63 1.24 9.78
CA SER A 152 -0.53 1.02 10.74
C SER A 152 0.43 2.21 10.77
N SER A 153 1.24 2.31 11.83
CA SER A 153 2.31 3.32 11.93
C SER A 153 3.30 3.23 10.76
N PHE A 154 3.69 2.01 10.36
CA PHE A 154 4.59 1.81 9.22
C PHE A 154 4.01 2.31 7.89
N GLN A 155 2.71 2.14 7.69
CA GLN A 155 2.03 2.66 6.50
C GLN A 155 1.99 4.19 6.47
N LEU A 156 1.95 4.85 7.65
CA LEU A 156 1.98 6.31 7.75
C LEU A 156 3.36 6.91 7.42
N GLU A 157 4.45 6.14 7.51
CA GLU A 157 5.80 6.64 7.19
C GLU A 157 6.01 6.97 5.71
N THR A 158 5.16 6.44 4.84
CA THR A 158 5.31 6.53 3.39
C THR A 158 4.11 7.19 2.69
N ILE A 159 3.29 7.91 3.43
CA ILE A 159 2.25 8.78 2.88
C ILE A 159 2.86 10.11 2.43
N GLN A 160 2.24 10.72 1.40
CA GLN A 160 2.59 12.06 0.90
C GLN A 160 1.35 12.94 0.83
N ASP A 161 0.39 12.58 -0.01
CA ASP A 161 -0.84 13.32 -0.24
C ASP A 161 -2.06 12.65 0.41
N PHE A 162 -1.87 11.50 1.05
CA PHE A 162 -2.94 10.78 1.74
C PHE A 162 -3.63 11.68 2.76
N ARG A 163 -4.87 12.04 2.48
CA ARG A 163 -5.64 12.97 3.30
C ARG A 163 -7.06 12.45 3.53
N PRO A 164 -7.26 11.64 4.56
CA PRO A 164 -8.60 11.12 4.87
C PRO A 164 -9.57 12.24 5.24
N ALA A 165 -10.83 12.07 4.89
CA ALA A 165 -11.90 13.02 5.27
C ALA A 165 -12.10 13.09 6.79
N VAL A 166 -11.89 11.94 7.47
CA VAL A 166 -11.86 11.85 8.94
C VAL A 166 -10.74 10.87 9.32
N SER A 167 -10.02 11.19 10.38
CA SER A 167 -9.04 10.29 10.97
C SER A 167 -9.19 10.21 12.48
N ALA A 168 -8.90 9.04 13.05
CA ALA A 168 -8.87 8.82 14.48
C ALA A 168 -7.60 8.08 14.90
N ILE A 169 -6.91 8.60 15.91
CA ILE A 169 -5.84 7.93 16.64
C ILE A 169 -6.44 7.44 17.94
N LEU A 170 -6.62 6.14 18.08
CA LEU A 170 -7.32 5.53 19.22
C LEU A 170 -6.53 5.64 20.51
N ASN A 171 -5.25 5.37 20.42
CA ASN A 171 -4.30 5.45 21.53
C ASN A 171 -2.87 5.41 20.98
N ILE A 172 -1.93 5.86 21.79
CA ILE A 172 -0.49 5.80 21.54
C ILE A 172 0.16 5.22 22.78
N THR A 173 0.69 4.02 22.67
CA THR A 173 1.47 3.33 23.71
C THR A 173 2.73 2.76 23.10
N GLU A 174 3.69 2.39 23.92
CA GLU A 174 4.92 1.73 23.46
C GLU A 174 4.59 0.45 22.69
N ASP A 175 5.10 0.36 21.47
CA ASP A 175 4.97 -0.79 20.57
C ASP A 175 6.09 -0.72 19.53
N HIS A 176 6.59 -1.88 19.08
CA HIS A 176 7.65 -1.96 18.07
C HIS A 176 8.93 -1.15 18.41
N LEU A 177 9.40 -1.20 19.66
CA LEU A 177 10.58 -0.48 20.14
C LEU A 177 11.90 -1.25 19.91
N ASN A 178 11.96 -2.24 19.03
CA ASN A 178 13.16 -3.06 18.78
C ASN A 178 14.07 -2.44 17.74
#